data_73acb190917f6b6cce162127924744ed
#
_entry.id   73acb190917f6b6cce162127924744ed
#
_cell.length_a   1.000
_cell.length_b   1.000
_cell.length_c   1.000
_cell.angle_alpha   90.00
_cell.angle_beta   90.00
_cell.angle_gamma   90.00
#
_symmetry.space_group_name_H-M   'P 1'
#
loop_
_entity.id
_entity.type
_entity.pdbx_description
1 polymer ?
#
loop_
_entity_poly.entity_id
_entity_poly.type
_entity_poly.pdbx_seq_one_letter_code
_entity_poly.pdbx_strand_id
1 'polypeptide(L)'
;MPDVELTWLGHASFRVDTPGGKRLYVDPWLSNPKCPDGEKEPERVDVIALTHGHGDHVGETVDLGKQFSPKLVAIIELASWLEGQGYPNGGELGFNKGGTIEVEGIRFSMTHAIHSSAMYGDGPPIYLGEPAGYVIEFENGTKIYFAGDTAAFTDMQIIGKYLEPDVAVLPIGDHYTMGPRQAAVALELLGTKRCVPCHYGTFDLLTGTPEELRRHASGVEVLAPEPGETITV
;
A
#
# COMPACT_ATOMS: atom_id res chain seq x y z
N MET A 1 -19.92 7.01 -12.24
CA MET A 1 -19.62 7.05 -10.81
C MET A 1 -18.52 8.08 -10.60
N PRO A 2 -18.34 8.64 -9.39
CA PRO A 2 -17.18 9.47 -9.10
C PRO A 2 -15.87 8.74 -9.41
N ASP A 3 -14.77 9.49 -9.51
CA ASP A 3 -13.44 8.92 -9.67
C ASP A 3 -12.87 8.47 -8.32
N VAL A 4 -11.76 7.75 -8.34
CA VAL A 4 -11.01 7.39 -7.14
C VAL A 4 -10.12 8.57 -6.74
N GLU A 5 -10.22 9.02 -5.50
CA GLU A 5 -9.35 10.06 -4.94
C GLU A 5 -8.27 9.41 -4.09
N LEU A 6 -7.01 9.59 -4.48
CA LEU A 6 -5.83 9.03 -3.82
C LEU A 6 -5.04 10.15 -3.16
N THR A 7 -4.87 10.09 -1.84
CA THR A 7 -4.08 11.03 -1.06
C THR A 7 -2.83 10.33 -0.52
N TRP A 8 -1.63 10.84 -0.85
CA TRP A 8 -0.41 10.34 -0.26
C TRP A 8 -0.17 10.96 1.12
N LEU A 9 -0.03 10.13 2.15
CA LEU A 9 0.16 10.56 3.55
C LEU A 9 1.63 10.51 3.98
N GLY A 10 2.54 10.42 3.00
CA GLY A 10 3.97 10.22 3.26
C GLY A 10 4.34 8.75 3.39
N HIS A 11 5.62 8.43 3.20
CA HIS A 11 6.19 7.08 3.23
C HIS A 11 5.43 6.14 2.28
N ALA A 12 4.86 5.04 2.79
CA ALA A 12 4.02 4.11 2.05
C ALA A 12 2.53 4.24 2.41
N SER A 13 2.16 5.27 3.17
CA SER A 13 0.80 5.45 3.68
C SER A 13 -0.09 6.21 2.71
N PHE A 14 -1.28 5.69 2.47
CA PHE A 14 -2.27 6.29 1.57
C PHE A 14 -3.67 6.29 2.19
N ARG A 15 -4.42 7.36 1.92
CA ARG A 15 -5.87 7.41 2.05
C ARG A 15 -6.49 7.35 0.66
N VAL A 16 -7.52 6.53 0.50
CA VAL A 16 -8.31 6.43 -0.73
C VAL A 16 -9.77 6.70 -0.40
N ASP A 17 -10.33 7.75 -0.98
CA ASP A 17 -11.76 8.00 -0.95
C ASP A 17 -12.37 7.39 -2.21
N THR A 18 -13.23 6.36 -2.03
CA THR A 18 -13.71 5.51 -3.14
C THR A 18 -14.94 6.07 -3.81
N PRO A 19 -15.21 5.67 -5.08
CA PRO A 19 -16.44 6.05 -5.79
C PRO A 19 -17.72 5.70 -5.06
N GLY A 20 -17.72 4.63 -4.26
CA GLY A 20 -18.83 4.19 -3.41
C GLY A 20 -18.93 4.95 -2.09
N GLY A 21 -18.07 5.96 -1.85
CA GLY A 21 -18.08 6.79 -0.65
C GLY A 21 -17.47 6.11 0.58
N LYS A 22 -16.62 5.10 0.40
CA LYS A 22 -15.85 4.49 1.49
C LYS A 22 -14.48 5.15 1.60
N ARG A 23 -13.90 5.10 2.81
CA ARG A 23 -12.55 5.58 3.09
C ARG A 23 -11.66 4.40 3.46
N LEU A 24 -10.71 4.09 2.57
CA LEU A 24 -9.71 3.06 2.72
C LEU A 24 -8.38 3.69 3.11
N TYR A 25 -7.68 3.08 4.06
CA TYR A 25 -6.27 3.37 4.35
C TYR A 25 -5.41 2.17 3.95
N VAL A 26 -4.32 2.44 3.25
CA VAL A 26 -3.27 1.46 2.95
C VAL A 26 -2.05 1.81 3.76
N ASP A 27 -1.56 0.85 4.55
CA ASP A 27 -0.38 0.97 5.40
C ASP A 27 -0.36 2.26 6.25
N PRO A 28 -1.33 2.44 7.20
CA PRO A 28 -1.56 3.71 7.88
C PRO A 28 -0.53 4.01 8.98
N TRP A 29 0.71 4.33 8.60
CA TRP A 29 1.69 4.91 9.52
C TRP A 29 1.53 6.44 9.54
N LEU A 30 0.52 6.92 10.29
CA LEU A 30 0.14 8.34 10.32
C LEU A 30 1.09 9.19 11.17
N SER A 31 1.89 8.58 12.06
CA SER A 31 2.94 9.25 12.81
C SER A 31 4.23 9.45 12.03
N ASN A 32 4.30 9.04 10.75
CA ASN A 32 5.49 9.24 9.93
C ASN A 32 5.82 10.75 9.78
N PRO A 33 7.13 11.10 9.65
CA PRO A 33 7.53 12.52 9.67
C PRO A 33 7.04 13.35 8.48
N LYS A 34 6.53 12.72 7.42
CA LYS A 34 5.97 13.40 6.25
C LYS A 34 4.45 13.51 6.29
N CYS A 35 3.75 12.80 7.19
CA CYS A 35 2.31 12.89 7.29
C CYS A 35 1.89 14.29 7.76
N PRO A 36 1.03 15.01 7.03
CA PRO A 36 0.52 16.30 7.47
C PRO A 36 -0.26 16.20 8.78
N ASP A 37 -0.14 17.19 9.64
CA ASP A 37 -0.80 17.18 10.96
C ASP A 37 -2.32 17.01 10.88
N GLY A 38 -2.95 17.57 9.84
CA GLY A 38 -4.40 17.43 9.62
C GLY A 38 -4.85 16.02 9.19
N GLU A 39 -3.93 15.12 8.83
CA GLU A 39 -4.22 13.75 8.41
C GLU A 39 -3.88 12.70 9.50
N LYS A 40 -3.23 13.13 10.59
CA LYS A 40 -2.82 12.22 11.68
C LYS A 40 -3.97 11.71 12.53
N GLU A 41 -5.07 12.44 12.58
CA GLU A 41 -6.28 12.10 13.34
C GLU A 41 -7.47 11.98 12.39
N PRO A 42 -7.65 10.85 11.71
CA PRO A 42 -8.74 10.67 10.77
C PRO A 42 -10.10 10.71 11.48
N GLU A 43 -11.08 11.34 10.83
CA GLU A 43 -12.48 11.37 11.32
C GLU A 43 -13.26 10.10 11.01
N ARG A 44 -12.80 9.31 10.03
CA ARG A 44 -13.45 8.09 9.52
C ARG A 44 -12.45 7.14 8.92
N VAL A 45 -12.64 5.85 9.19
CA VAL A 45 -11.93 4.73 8.55
C VAL A 45 -12.92 3.60 8.32
N ASP A 46 -13.13 3.18 7.07
CA ASP A 46 -14.06 2.07 6.75
C ASP A 46 -13.30 0.76 6.50
N VAL A 47 -12.13 0.85 5.86
CA VAL A 47 -11.27 -0.30 5.53
C VAL A 47 -9.82 0.06 5.79
N ILE A 48 -9.04 -0.90 6.30
CA ILE A 48 -7.57 -0.83 6.36
C ILE A 48 -7.02 -2.02 5.56
N ALA A 49 -6.10 -1.76 4.63
CA ALA A 49 -5.33 -2.77 3.93
C ALA A 49 -3.86 -2.68 4.35
N LEU A 50 -3.28 -3.80 4.80
CA LEU A 50 -1.88 -3.88 5.19
C LEU A 50 -1.11 -4.79 4.26
N THR A 51 0.00 -4.29 3.72
CA THR A 51 0.87 -5.04 2.82
C THR A 51 1.76 -6.02 3.57
N HIS A 52 2.28 -5.63 4.73
CA HIS A 52 3.17 -6.48 5.53
C HIS A 52 3.34 -5.96 6.97
N GLY A 53 4.07 -6.70 7.81
CA GLY A 53 4.12 -6.51 9.26
C GLY A 53 5.26 -5.65 9.77
N HIS A 54 5.91 -4.79 8.97
CA HIS A 54 6.86 -3.81 9.48
C HIS A 54 6.14 -2.64 10.19
N GLY A 55 6.79 -2.04 11.19
CA GLY A 55 6.20 -1.00 12.02
C GLY A 55 5.82 0.26 11.27
N ASP A 56 6.57 0.61 10.23
CA ASP A 56 6.34 1.74 9.33
C ASP A 56 5.23 1.51 8.28
N HIS A 57 4.57 0.36 8.31
CA HIS A 57 3.36 0.01 7.55
C HIS A 57 2.18 -0.29 8.48
N VAL A 58 2.38 -1.10 9.51
CA VAL A 58 1.35 -1.37 10.53
C VAL A 58 0.92 -0.08 11.23
N GLY A 59 1.87 0.79 11.57
CA GLY A 59 1.61 2.12 12.11
C GLY A 59 0.52 2.14 13.19
N GLU A 60 -0.47 3.00 13.01
CA GLU A 60 -1.60 3.22 13.92
C GLU A 60 -2.76 2.22 13.73
N THR A 61 -2.59 1.15 12.96
CA THR A 61 -3.67 0.20 12.62
C THR A 61 -4.45 -0.30 13.84
N VAL A 62 -3.78 -0.65 14.94
CA VAL A 62 -4.46 -1.17 16.13
C VAL A 62 -5.33 -0.10 16.80
N ASP A 63 -4.84 1.13 16.88
CA ASP A 63 -5.57 2.23 17.50
C ASP A 63 -6.76 2.67 16.63
N LEU A 64 -6.57 2.75 15.32
CA LEU A 64 -7.64 2.97 14.34
C LEU A 64 -8.68 1.85 14.39
N GLY A 65 -8.23 0.60 14.56
CA GLY A 65 -9.09 -0.55 14.76
C GLY A 65 -10.01 -0.40 15.98
N LYS A 66 -9.45 -0.01 17.12
CA LYS A 66 -10.20 0.21 18.36
C LYS A 66 -11.17 1.39 18.26
N GLN A 67 -10.79 2.45 17.53
CA GLN A 67 -11.59 3.67 17.43
C GLN A 67 -12.75 3.53 16.45
N PHE A 68 -12.53 2.96 15.25
CA PHE A 68 -13.48 2.97 14.15
C PHE A 68 -14.05 1.60 13.81
N SER A 69 -13.42 0.51 14.27
CA SER A 69 -13.77 -0.88 13.92
C SER A 69 -13.84 -1.11 12.39
N PRO A 70 -12.88 -0.63 11.60
CA PRO A 70 -12.89 -0.82 10.16
C PRO A 70 -12.69 -2.29 9.79
N LYS A 71 -13.04 -2.66 8.56
CA LYS A 71 -12.68 -3.97 8.01
C LYS A 71 -11.17 -4.02 7.75
N LEU A 72 -10.52 -5.12 8.16
CA LEU A 72 -9.09 -5.34 7.94
C LEU A 72 -8.85 -6.29 6.77
N VAL A 73 -8.01 -5.86 5.84
CA VAL A 73 -7.51 -6.66 4.70
C VAL A 73 -6.02 -6.88 4.91
N ALA A 74 -5.61 -8.11 5.19
CA ALA A 74 -4.22 -8.47 5.43
C ALA A 74 -3.98 -9.97 5.19
N ILE A 75 -2.72 -10.38 5.08
CA ILE A 75 -2.35 -11.79 5.11
C ILE A 75 -2.75 -12.39 6.46
N ILE A 76 -3.19 -13.66 6.47
CA ILE A 76 -3.84 -14.29 7.63
C ILE A 76 -2.99 -14.23 8.91
N GLU A 77 -1.67 -14.38 8.82
CA GLU A 77 -0.77 -14.35 9.99
C GLU A 77 -0.75 -12.96 10.63
N LEU A 78 -0.66 -11.90 9.80
CA LEU A 78 -0.69 -10.50 10.27
C LEU A 78 -2.06 -10.16 10.85
N ALA A 79 -3.14 -10.54 10.18
CA ALA A 79 -4.50 -10.32 10.64
C ALA A 79 -4.76 -10.97 12.00
N SER A 80 -4.32 -12.23 12.19
CA SER A 80 -4.44 -12.95 13.45
C SER A 80 -3.60 -12.33 14.57
N TRP A 81 -2.40 -11.84 14.25
CA TRP A 81 -1.57 -11.15 15.23
C TRP A 81 -2.21 -9.85 15.69
N LEU A 82 -2.74 -9.04 14.76
CA LEU A 82 -3.43 -7.78 15.07
C LEU A 82 -4.66 -8.00 15.96
N GLU A 83 -5.43 -9.08 15.73
CA GLU A 83 -6.52 -9.49 16.62
C GLU A 83 -6.00 -9.75 18.03
N GLY A 84 -4.87 -10.43 18.16
CA GLY A 84 -4.16 -10.63 19.45
C GLY A 84 -3.69 -9.33 20.12
N GLN A 85 -3.48 -8.24 19.34
CA GLN A 85 -3.17 -6.89 19.86
C GLN A 85 -4.44 -6.07 20.18
N GLY A 86 -5.63 -6.66 19.98
CA GLY A 86 -6.91 -6.04 20.29
C GLY A 86 -7.57 -5.31 19.13
N TYR A 87 -7.14 -5.58 17.88
CA TYR A 87 -7.91 -5.16 16.71
C TYR A 87 -9.22 -5.95 16.65
N PRO A 88 -10.39 -5.30 16.57
CA PRO A 88 -11.67 -6.01 16.58
C PRO A 88 -11.85 -6.85 15.29
N ASN A 89 -12.09 -8.15 15.45
CA ASN A 89 -12.33 -9.11 14.35
C ASN A 89 -11.21 -9.13 13.29
N GLY A 90 -9.96 -8.95 13.69
CA GLY A 90 -8.80 -8.83 12.77
C GLY A 90 -8.64 -10.06 11.87
N GLY A 91 -8.86 -11.27 12.39
CA GLY A 91 -8.71 -12.52 11.64
C GLY A 91 -9.87 -12.86 10.69
N GLU A 92 -11.02 -12.18 10.77
CA GLU A 92 -12.25 -12.52 10.04
C GLU A 92 -12.06 -12.52 8.51
N LEU A 93 -11.29 -11.56 7.99
CA LEU A 93 -11.06 -11.36 6.55
C LEU A 93 -9.61 -11.67 6.13
N GLY A 94 -8.83 -12.34 6.98
CA GLY A 94 -7.48 -12.76 6.64
C GLY A 94 -7.50 -13.74 5.47
N PHE A 95 -6.67 -13.49 4.44
CA PHE A 95 -6.56 -14.34 3.25
C PHE A 95 -5.11 -14.47 2.80
N ASN A 96 -4.84 -15.00 1.61
CA ASN A 96 -3.48 -15.26 1.18
C ASN A 96 -3.28 -14.93 -0.30
N LYS A 97 -2.02 -14.90 -0.72
CA LYS A 97 -1.57 -14.59 -2.08
C LYS A 97 -2.28 -15.45 -3.13
N GLY A 98 -2.68 -14.83 -4.22
CA GLY A 98 -3.48 -15.45 -5.29
C GLY A 98 -4.98 -15.48 -5.00
N GLY A 99 -5.41 -15.18 -3.76
CA GLY A 99 -6.81 -15.01 -3.40
C GLY A 99 -7.34 -13.63 -3.78
N THR A 100 -8.66 -13.56 -3.95
CA THR A 100 -9.40 -12.30 -4.11
C THR A 100 -10.58 -12.31 -3.16
N ILE A 101 -10.77 -11.23 -2.42
CA ILE A 101 -11.91 -11.01 -1.52
C ILE A 101 -12.60 -9.69 -1.88
N GLU A 102 -13.87 -9.58 -1.52
CA GLU A 102 -14.64 -8.33 -1.63
C GLU A 102 -14.99 -7.82 -0.24
N VAL A 103 -14.69 -6.56 0.02
CA VAL A 103 -14.92 -5.89 1.29
C VAL A 103 -15.51 -4.52 1.02
N GLU A 104 -16.68 -4.23 1.56
CA GLU A 104 -17.38 -2.94 1.41
C GLU A 104 -17.58 -2.50 -0.06
N GLY A 105 -17.72 -3.47 -0.99
CA GLY A 105 -17.87 -3.21 -2.43
C GLY A 105 -16.55 -3.02 -3.20
N ILE A 106 -15.41 -3.14 -2.50
CA ILE A 106 -14.06 -3.01 -3.06
C ILE A 106 -13.46 -4.42 -3.17
N ARG A 107 -12.83 -4.76 -4.30
CA ARG A 107 -12.18 -6.07 -4.51
C ARG A 107 -10.67 -5.97 -4.30
N PHE A 108 -10.14 -6.86 -3.49
CA PHE A 108 -8.73 -6.95 -3.15
C PHE A 108 -8.15 -8.28 -3.65
N SER A 109 -7.28 -8.22 -4.65
CA SER A 109 -6.51 -9.38 -5.13
C SER A 109 -5.10 -9.32 -4.55
N MET A 110 -4.77 -10.26 -3.65
CA MET A 110 -3.45 -10.29 -3.01
C MET A 110 -2.41 -10.86 -3.97
N THR A 111 -1.31 -10.12 -4.13
CA THR A 111 -0.19 -10.48 -4.99
C THR A 111 1.05 -10.82 -4.18
N HIS A 112 2.06 -11.38 -4.83
CA HIS A 112 3.37 -11.57 -4.24
C HIS A 112 4.12 -10.24 -4.10
N ALA A 113 5.01 -10.18 -3.09
CA ALA A 113 6.04 -9.15 -2.93
C ALA A 113 7.33 -9.82 -2.43
N ILE A 114 8.49 -9.31 -2.84
CA ILE A 114 9.80 -9.81 -2.42
C ILE A 114 10.39 -8.84 -1.39
N HIS A 115 10.15 -9.14 -0.13
CA HIS A 115 10.60 -8.36 1.03
C HIS A 115 10.58 -9.26 2.28
N SER A 116 10.78 -8.69 3.45
CA SER A 116 10.56 -9.36 4.74
C SER A 116 9.29 -8.84 5.43
N SER A 117 8.83 -9.53 6.46
CA SER A 117 7.63 -9.13 7.21
C SER A 117 7.76 -9.59 8.66
N ALA A 118 8.11 -8.67 9.52
CA ALA A 118 8.24 -8.94 10.94
C ALA A 118 8.02 -7.67 11.77
N MET A 119 7.45 -7.82 12.96
CA MET A 119 7.40 -6.76 13.97
C MET A 119 8.61 -6.85 14.86
N TYR A 120 9.30 -5.73 15.04
CA TYR A 120 10.43 -5.57 15.94
C TYR A 120 9.98 -4.90 17.24
N GLY A 121 10.53 -5.35 18.37
CA GLY A 121 10.24 -4.84 19.71
C GLY A 121 11.38 -5.20 20.65
N ASP A 122 11.13 -5.25 21.96
CA ASP A 122 12.13 -5.58 22.99
C ASP A 122 12.59 -7.05 22.98
N GLY A 123 11.90 -7.91 22.22
CA GLY A 123 12.19 -9.33 22.04
C GLY A 123 12.72 -9.67 20.65
N PRO A 124 12.84 -10.98 20.33
CA PRO A 124 13.15 -11.40 18.97
C PRO A 124 12.04 -10.95 18.02
N PRO A 125 12.39 -10.68 16.73
CA PRO A 125 11.40 -10.31 15.72
C PRO A 125 10.25 -11.32 15.64
N ILE A 126 9.02 -10.83 15.57
CA ILE A 126 7.83 -11.65 15.40
C ILE A 126 7.52 -11.73 13.91
N TYR A 127 7.62 -12.93 13.33
CA TYR A 127 7.23 -13.17 11.93
C TYR A 127 5.71 -13.02 11.76
N LEU A 128 5.28 -12.22 10.78
CA LEU A 128 3.88 -11.85 10.55
C LEU A 128 3.37 -12.23 9.15
N GLY A 129 3.78 -13.40 8.69
CA GLY A 129 3.47 -13.85 7.34
C GLY A 129 4.42 -13.26 6.31
N GLU A 130 4.20 -13.56 5.03
CA GLU A 130 5.00 -13.02 3.95
C GLU A 130 4.48 -11.66 3.49
N PRO A 131 5.35 -10.76 2.98
CA PRO A 131 4.91 -9.49 2.41
C PRO A 131 4.03 -9.72 1.18
N ALA A 132 3.09 -8.83 0.96
CA ALA A 132 2.14 -8.88 -0.13
C ALA A 132 1.96 -7.49 -0.75
N GLY A 133 1.49 -7.46 -1.99
CA GLY A 133 0.87 -6.31 -2.61
C GLY A 133 -0.61 -6.60 -2.86
N TYR A 134 -1.33 -5.60 -3.35
CA TYR A 134 -2.75 -5.71 -3.70
C TYR A 134 -3.02 -5.04 -5.04
N VAL A 135 -3.75 -5.72 -5.93
CA VAL A 135 -4.52 -4.99 -6.95
C VAL A 135 -5.90 -4.78 -6.38
N ILE A 136 -6.24 -3.51 -6.16
CA ILE A 136 -7.51 -3.06 -5.60
C ILE A 136 -8.38 -2.55 -6.74
N GLU A 137 -9.53 -3.21 -7.00
CA GLU A 137 -10.52 -2.82 -7.96
C GLU A 137 -11.67 -2.11 -7.24
N PHE A 138 -11.88 -0.85 -7.57
CA PHE A 138 -12.90 0.00 -7.00
C PHE A 138 -14.23 -0.13 -7.72
N GLU A 139 -15.29 0.43 -7.14
CA GLU A 139 -16.68 0.25 -7.59
C GLU A 139 -16.96 0.80 -9.01
N ASN A 140 -16.11 1.70 -9.51
CA ASN A 140 -16.17 2.22 -10.89
C ASN A 140 -15.32 1.41 -11.89
N GLY A 141 -14.65 0.35 -11.44
CA GLY A 141 -13.78 -0.50 -12.24
C GLY A 141 -12.32 -0.04 -12.31
N THR A 142 -11.96 1.11 -11.72
CA THR A 142 -10.57 1.56 -11.62
C THR A 142 -9.75 0.59 -10.77
N LYS A 143 -8.56 0.23 -11.25
CA LYS A 143 -7.66 -0.73 -10.59
C LYS A 143 -6.33 -0.07 -10.23
N ILE A 144 -5.97 -0.12 -8.96
CA ILE A 144 -4.69 0.39 -8.47
C ILE A 144 -3.88 -0.77 -7.88
N TYR A 145 -2.64 -0.94 -8.35
CA TYR A 145 -1.69 -1.88 -7.76
C TYR A 145 -0.87 -1.17 -6.68
N PHE A 146 -1.10 -1.52 -5.43
CA PHE A 146 -0.24 -1.17 -4.30
C PHE A 146 0.77 -2.29 -4.11
N ALA A 147 2.02 -2.05 -4.49
CA ALA A 147 3.05 -3.09 -4.45
C ALA A 147 3.48 -3.47 -3.03
N GLY A 148 3.27 -2.57 -2.06
CA GLY A 148 3.93 -2.65 -0.77
C GLY A 148 5.45 -2.52 -0.91
N ASP A 149 6.19 -2.97 0.08
CA ASP A 149 7.63 -3.04 -0.01
C ASP A 149 8.07 -4.27 -0.79
N THR A 150 8.86 -4.04 -1.83
CA THR A 150 9.28 -5.12 -2.73
C THR A 150 10.52 -4.75 -3.55
N ALA A 151 11.28 -5.76 -3.96
CA ALA A 151 12.16 -5.69 -5.13
C ALA A 151 11.34 -5.82 -6.42
N ALA A 152 11.92 -5.51 -7.58
CA ALA A 152 11.34 -5.89 -8.87
C ALA A 152 11.47 -7.42 -9.07
N PHE A 153 10.42 -8.06 -9.56
CA PHE A 153 10.40 -9.51 -9.79
C PHE A 153 9.62 -9.87 -11.07
N THR A 154 10.01 -10.97 -11.69
CA THR A 154 9.50 -11.35 -13.02
C THR A 154 7.98 -11.53 -13.05
N ASP A 155 7.39 -12.04 -11.96
CA ASP A 155 5.96 -12.35 -11.91
C ASP A 155 5.07 -11.08 -11.86
N MET A 156 5.66 -9.88 -11.78
CA MET A 156 4.94 -8.63 -12.05
C MET A 156 4.31 -8.62 -13.45
N GLN A 157 4.84 -9.39 -14.42
CA GLN A 157 4.18 -9.61 -15.71
C GLN A 157 2.83 -10.33 -15.59
N ILE A 158 2.69 -11.23 -14.63
CA ILE A 158 1.43 -11.93 -14.37
C ILE A 158 0.42 -10.95 -13.78
N ILE A 159 0.86 -10.12 -12.83
CA ILE A 159 0.04 -9.06 -12.24
C ILE A 159 -0.47 -8.13 -13.34
N GLY A 160 0.43 -7.63 -14.21
CA GLY A 160 0.08 -6.74 -15.30
C GLY A 160 -0.88 -7.35 -16.30
N LYS A 161 -0.66 -8.62 -16.70
CA LYS A 161 -1.47 -9.29 -17.74
C LYS A 161 -2.82 -9.82 -17.25
N TYR A 162 -2.92 -10.23 -15.99
CA TYR A 162 -4.11 -10.89 -15.45
C TYR A 162 -5.00 -9.94 -14.66
N LEU A 163 -4.40 -9.03 -13.87
CA LEU A 163 -5.15 -8.08 -13.04
C LEU A 163 -5.30 -6.71 -13.71
N GLU A 164 -4.41 -6.37 -14.65
CA GLU A 164 -4.49 -5.17 -15.51
C GLU A 164 -4.68 -3.86 -14.72
N PRO A 165 -3.74 -3.49 -13.80
CA PRO A 165 -3.88 -2.26 -13.03
C PRO A 165 -3.72 -1.02 -13.91
N ASP A 166 -4.58 -0.02 -13.72
CA ASP A 166 -4.53 1.28 -14.41
C ASP A 166 -3.38 2.15 -13.88
N VAL A 167 -3.10 2.03 -12.58
CA VAL A 167 -2.06 2.78 -11.85
C VAL A 167 -1.28 1.83 -10.97
N ALA A 168 0.05 2.02 -10.89
CA ALA A 168 0.90 1.30 -9.94
C ALA A 168 1.46 2.26 -8.88
N VAL A 169 1.27 1.93 -7.61
CA VAL A 169 1.93 2.57 -6.46
C VAL A 169 3.16 1.76 -6.13
N LEU A 170 4.35 2.32 -6.35
CA LEU A 170 5.63 1.60 -6.23
C LEU A 170 6.60 2.29 -5.28
N PRO A 171 7.29 1.54 -4.41
CA PRO A 171 8.37 2.08 -3.61
C PRO A 171 9.58 2.40 -4.49
N ILE A 172 10.22 3.57 -4.24
CA ILE A 172 11.38 4.03 -5.00
C ILE A 172 12.55 4.49 -4.13
N GLY A 173 12.47 4.31 -2.81
CA GLY A 173 13.43 4.89 -1.88
C GLY A 173 14.84 4.32 -1.96
N ASP A 174 15.02 3.15 -2.57
CA ASP A 174 16.25 2.36 -2.51
C ASP A 174 16.54 1.84 -1.08
N HIS A 175 17.70 1.36 -0.79
CA HIS A 175 18.19 0.82 0.48
C HIS A 175 17.34 -0.34 1.04
N TYR A 176 16.04 -0.14 1.30
CA TYR A 176 15.13 -1.17 1.82
C TYR A 176 14.22 -1.76 0.75
N THR A 177 13.97 -1.04 -0.34
CA THR A 177 13.07 -1.43 -1.43
C THR A 177 13.71 -1.19 -2.80
N MET A 178 12.91 -1.15 -3.85
CA MET A 178 13.40 -0.73 -5.17
C MET A 178 13.94 0.70 -5.13
N GLY A 179 15.03 0.94 -5.87
CA GLY A 179 15.37 2.28 -6.31
C GLY A 179 14.66 2.66 -7.62
N PRO A 180 14.74 3.94 -8.07
CA PRO A 180 14.02 4.44 -9.25
C PRO A 180 14.27 3.64 -10.54
N ARG A 181 15.48 3.15 -10.73
CA ARG A 181 15.84 2.33 -11.90
C ARG A 181 15.16 0.96 -11.88
N GLN A 182 15.08 0.31 -10.71
CA GLN A 182 14.38 -0.97 -10.57
C GLN A 182 12.87 -0.78 -10.70
N ALA A 183 12.32 0.30 -10.15
CA ALA A 183 10.90 0.63 -10.30
C ALA A 183 10.51 0.85 -11.77
N ALA A 184 11.38 1.45 -12.59
CA ALA A 184 11.17 1.55 -14.03
C ALA A 184 11.07 0.17 -14.70
N VAL A 185 11.92 -0.79 -14.31
CA VAL A 185 11.82 -2.19 -14.79
C VAL A 185 10.52 -2.84 -14.32
N ALA A 186 10.11 -2.61 -13.07
CA ALA A 186 8.83 -3.09 -12.57
C ALA A 186 7.64 -2.56 -13.39
N LEU A 187 7.64 -1.29 -13.78
CA LEU A 187 6.63 -0.68 -14.65
C LEU A 187 6.58 -1.31 -16.04
N GLU A 188 7.75 -1.63 -16.62
CA GLU A 188 7.82 -2.37 -17.89
C GLU A 188 7.20 -3.77 -17.77
N LEU A 189 7.49 -4.48 -16.68
CA LEU A 189 6.95 -5.82 -16.41
C LEU A 189 5.43 -5.78 -16.20
N LEU A 190 4.93 -4.79 -15.45
CA LEU A 190 3.51 -4.56 -15.21
C LEU A 190 2.77 -4.11 -16.50
N GLY A 191 3.46 -3.42 -17.41
CA GLY A 191 2.84 -2.80 -18.56
C GLY A 191 2.00 -1.55 -18.24
N THR A 192 2.02 -1.09 -16.98
CA THR A 192 1.25 0.06 -16.48
C THR A 192 1.89 1.36 -16.95
N LYS A 193 1.06 2.33 -17.37
CA LYS A 193 1.51 3.61 -17.92
C LYS A 193 1.39 4.78 -16.95
N ARG A 194 0.87 4.56 -15.77
CA ARG A 194 0.73 5.55 -14.70
C ARG A 194 1.34 5.01 -13.40
N CYS A 195 2.13 5.81 -12.71
CA CYS A 195 2.79 5.41 -11.47
C CYS A 195 2.70 6.51 -10.42
N VAL A 196 2.38 6.13 -9.20
CA VAL A 196 2.53 6.97 -8.00
C VAL A 196 3.72 6.42 -7.21
N PRO A 197 4.84 7.14 -7.15
CA PRO A 197 5.99 6.72 -6.34
C PRO A 197 5.74 6.92 -4.86
N CYS A 198 6.25 6.01 -4.03
CA CYS A 198 6.16 6.09 -2.57
C CYS A 198 7.45 5.60 -1.89
N HIS A 199 7.45 5.54 -0.56
CA HIS A 199 8.54 5.03 0.27
C HIS A 199 9.89 5.69 -0.05
N TYR A 200 9.92 7.03 -0.19
CA TYR A 200 11.12 7.81 -0.46
C TYR A 200 11.21 9.08 0.39
N GLY A 201 12.44 9.50 0.68
CA GLY A 201 12.73 10.76 1.37
C GLY A 201 12.15 10.90 2.79
N THR A 202 11.69 9.82 3.41
CA THR A 202 11.23 9.80 4.81
C THR A 202 12.41 9.72 5.77
N PHE A 203 13.43 8.97 5.38
CA PHE A 203 14.71 8.83 6.09
C PHE A 203 15.86 9.19 5.14
N ASP A 204 17.00 9.60 5.67
CA ASP A 204 18.20 9.96 4.89
C ASP A 204 18.71 8.82 3.98
N LEU A 205 18.43 7.56 4.35
CA LEU A 205 18.78 6.38 3.57
C LEU A 205 17.91 6.17 2.33
N LEU A 206 16.71 6.77 2.29
CA LEU A 206 15.76 6.64 1.18
C LEU A 206 16.03 7.73 0.13
N THR A 207 17.05 7.51 -0.69
CA THR A 207 17.64 8.51 -1.57
C THR A 207 16.98 8.63 -2.95
N GLY A 208 16.14 7.66 -3.33
CA GLY A 208 15.43 7.68 -4.62
C GLY A 208 14.48 8.86 -4.75
N THR A 209 14.32 9.36 -5.99
CA THR A 209 13.43 10.52 -6.26
C THR A 209 12.50 10.27 -7.44
N PRO A 210 11.31 10.93 -7.47
CA PRO A 210 10.42 10.89 -8.63
C PRO A 210 11.08 11.40 -9.92
N GLU A 211 11.96 12.39 -9.84
CA GLU A 211 12.71 12.94 -10.98
C GLU A 211 13.64 11.89 -11.58
N GLU A 212 14.26 11.07 -10.74
CA GLU A 212 15.10 9.97 -11.20
C GLU A 212 14.25 8.87 -11.86
N LEU A 213 13.09 8.53 -11.27
CA LEU A 213 12.15 7.59 -11.87
C LEU A 213 11.70 8.08 -13.26
N ARG A 214 11.33 9.36 -13.43
CA ARG A 214 10.95 9.95 -14.73
C ARG A 214 12.02 9.80 -15.80
N ARG A 215 13.30 9.85 -15.42
CA ARG A 215 14.43 9.66 -16.36
C ARG A 215 14.56 8.21 -16.85
N HIS A 216 14.14 7.23 -16.05
CA HIS A 216 14.24 5.81 -16.37
C HIS A 216 12.95 5.21 -16.93
N ALA A 217 11.78 5.72 -16.54
CA ALA A 217 10.47 5.20 -16.93
C ALA A 217 9.89 5.94 -18.16
N SER A 218 10.51 5.73 -19.33
CA SER A 218 10.05 6.37 -20.56
C SER A 218 8.63 5.94 -20.92
N GLY A 219 7.77 6.91 -21.25
CA GLY A 219 6.37 6.67 -21.63
C GLY A 219 5.45 6.30 -20.47
N VAL A 220 5.88 6.52 -19.23
CA VAL A 220 5.07 6.40 -18.01
C VAL A 220 4.81 7.80 -17.44
N GLU A 221 3.57 8.07 -17.10
CA GLU A 221 3.17 9.24 -16.33
C GLU A 221 3.49 9.01 -14.84
N VAL A 222 4.44 9.76 -14.30
CA VAL A 222 4.83 9.70 -12.89
C VAL A 222 4.08 10.78 -12.13
N LEU A 223 3.04 10.39 -11.42
CA LEU A 223 2.20 11.22 -10.55
C LEU A 223 2.85 11.26 -9.17
N ALA A 224 3.49 12.36 -8.82
CA ALA A 224 4.20 12.49 -7.55
C ALA A 224 3.57 13.63 -6.73
N PRO A 225 2.45 13.37 -6.05
CA PRO A 225 1.82 14.37 -5.18
C PRO A 225 2.72 14.68 -3.98
N GLU A 226 2.58 15.88 -3.44
CA GLU A 226 3.13 16.20 -2.13
C GLU A 226 2.33 15.49 -1.02
N PRO A 227 2.93 15.24 0.17
CA PRO A 227 2.20 14.66 1.29
C PRO A 227 0.95 15.49 1.66
N GLY A 228 -0.21 14.83 1.70
CA GLY A 228 -1.53 15.45 1.91
C GLY A 228 -2.20 15.94 0.64
N GLU A 229 -1.51 15.94 -0.50
CA GLU A 229 -2.14 16.24 -1.78
C GLU A 229 -2.98 15.05 -2.27
N THR A 230 -4.19 15.35 -2.74
CA THR A 230 -5.10 14.37 -3.34
C THR A 230 -5.03 14.46 -4.85
N ILE A 231 -4.86 13.33 -5.49
CA ILE A 231 -4.95 13.19 -6.95
C ILE A 231 -6.13 12.31 -7.34
N THR A 232 -6.68 12.56 -8.51
CA THR A 232 -7.73 11.73 -9.13
C THR A 232 -7.09 10.69 -10.05
N VAL A 233 -7.51 9.45 -9.90
CA VAL A 233 -6.97 8.31 -10.67
C VAL A 233 -8.05 7.50 -11.34
#